data_eb18ed712779f7ec9be4507bf34b5553
#
_entry.id   eb18ed712779f7ec9be4507bf34b5553
#
_cell.length_a   1.000
_cell.length_b   1.000
_cell.length_c   1.000
_cell.angle_alpha   90.00
_cell.angle_beta   90.00
_cell.angle_gamma   90.00
#
_symmetry.space_group_name_H-M   'P 1'
#
loop_
_entity.id
_entity.type
_entity.pdbx_description
1 polymer ?
#
loop_
_entity_poly.entity_id
_entity_poly.type
_entity_poly.pdbx_seq_one_letter_code
_entity_poly.pdbx_strand_id
1 'polypeptide(L)'
;MVEIKKISFITSDGVKIFANYYPNKESKFAGILIHMRPKTKESFDDFAKFLQEKGFTLLAIDLRGHGESIESPSGILDYTKFTEEEEKKSIKDVEAASNFLEKEGFTKDRQFLIGASIGANLAYEFLTENESIKAVVLLSPGYNYRGLILDNFYKKDLDSKILVISSKDDQEMALKGFEWFKEKHPSSTLIMLEKGGHGTTYFDTNTQVKEIIYNFLLERLSF
;
A
#
# COMPACT_ATOMS: atom_id res chain seq x y z
N MET A 1 5.33 18.66 15.98
CA MET A 1 4.34 19.13 14.98
C MET A 1 4.37 18.16 13.81
N VAL A 2 3.20 17.72 13.37
CA VAL A 2 3.06 16.88 12.16
C VAL A 2 3.51 17.72 10.96
N GLU A 3 4.58 17.30 10.28
CA GLU A 3 5.09 17.97 9.07
C GLU A 3 4.65 17.14 7.86
N ILE A 4 4.10 17.80 6.84
CA ILE A 4 3.72 17.18 5.56
C ILE A 4 4.43 17.95 4.45
N LYS A 5 5.14 17.24 3.59
CA LYS A 5 5.80 17.79 2.40
C LYS A 5 5.18 17.19 1.15
N LYS A 6 4.70 18.05 0.26
CA LYS A 6 4.34 17.62 -1.09
C LYS A 6 5.63 17.46 -1.89
N ILE A 7 5.84 16.27 -2.45
CA ILE A 7 7.02 15.95 -3.26
C ILE A 7 6.63 15.26 -4.56
N SER A 8 7.58 15.13 -5.46
CA SER A 8 7.40 14.29 -6.67
C SER A 8 8.72 13.60 -7.05
N PHE A 9 8.61 12.48 -7.73
CA PHE A 9 9.71 11.72 -8.30
C PHE A 9 9.29 11.08 -9.61
N ILE A 10 10.27 10.56 -10.36
CA ILE A 10 10.04 10.00 -11.70
C ILE A 10 10.22 8.48 -11.64
N THR A 11 9.30 7.75 -12.25
CA THR A 11 9.38 6.29 -12.42
C THR A 11 10.40 5.89 -13.50
N SER A 12 10.76 4.61 -13.57
CA SER A 12 11.67 4.06 -14.59
C SER A 12 11.17 4.24 -16.04
N ASP A 13 9.85 4.39 -16.22
CA ASP A 13 9.22 4.66 -17.53
C ASP A 13 8.81 6.13 -17.71
N GLY A 14 9.31 7.03 -16.85
CA GLY A 14 9.23 8.48 -17.01
C GLY A 14 7.92 9.11 -16.51
N VAL A 15 7.06 8.40 -15.82
CA VAL A 15 5.86 8.95 -15.20
C VAL A 15 6.23 9.76 -13.98
N LYS A 16 5.66 10.97 -13.84
CA LYS A 16 5.86 11.80 -12.66
C LYS A 16 4.83 11.48 -11.59
N ILE A 17 5.32 10.94 -10.48
CA ILE A 17 4.50 10.55 -9.32
C ILE A 17 4.57 11.66 -8.26
N PHE A 18 3.41 12.10 -7.80
CA PHE A 18 3.26 13.01 -6.67
C PHE A 18 2.96 12.22 -5.39
N ALA A 19 3.47 12.73 -4.28
CA ALA A 19 3.30 12.11 -2.98
C ALA A 19 3.22 13.13 -1.84
N ASN A 20 2.50 12.76 -0.77
CA ASN A 20 2.56 13.42 0.52
C ASN A 20 3.59 12.66 1.38
N TYR A 21 4.66 13.35 1.73
CA TYR A 21 5.74 12.83 2.58
C TYR A 21 5.57 13.35 4.01
N TYR A 22 5.54 12.44 4.96
CA TYR A 22 5.37 12.68 6.40
C TYR A 22 6.66 12.28 7.11
N PRO A 23 7.70 13.14 7.12
CA PRO A 23 8.98 12.83 7.74
C PRO A 23 8.88 12.75 9.26
N ASN A 24 9.59 11.81 9.85
CA ASN A 24 9.88 11.78 11.28
C ASN A 24 11.39 11.54 11.45
N LYS A 25 12.10 12.50 12.04
CA LYS A 25 13.57 12.49 12.14
C LYS A 25 14.11 11.36 13.01
N GLU A 26 13.31 10.87 13.94
CA GLU A 26 13.68 9.80 14.86
C GLU A 26 13.30 8.42 14.30
N SER A 27 12.63 8.39 13.15
CA SER A 27 12.13 7.14 12.57
C SER A 27 13.25 6.24 12.08
N LYS A 28 13.17 4.97 12.45
CA LYS A 28 14.02 3.90 11.90
C LYS A 28 13.40 3.21 10.69
N PHE A 29 12.10 3.37 10.48
CA PHE A 29 11.32 2.70 9.44
C PHE A 29 10.44 3.67 8.66
N ALA A 30 10.24 3.40 7.37
CA ALA A 30 9.37 4.19 6.51
C ALA A 30 8.31 3.32 5.83
N GLY A 31 7.06 3.83 5.77
CA GLY A 31 5.93 3.17 5.13
C GLY A 31 5.53 3.81 3.81
N ILE A 32 5.27 3.00 2.79
CA ILE A 32 4.64 3.43 1.53
C ILE A 32 3.15 3.15 1.63
N LEU A 33 2.32 4.18 1.43
CA LEU A 33 0.86 4.10 1.48
C LEU A 33 0.31 4.19 0.05
N ILE A 34 -0.45 3.16 -0.37
CA ILE A 34 -0.88 2.96 -1.75
C ILE A 34 -2.41 2.92 -1.78
N HIS A 35 -3.03 3.96 -2.35
CA HIS A 35 -4.48 4.15 -2.33
C HIS A 35 -5.25 3.15 -3.20
N MET A 36 -6.57 3.07 -2.95
CA MET A 36 -7.53 2.36 -3.79
C MET A 36 -8.09 3.24 -4.91
N ARG A 37 -8.64 2.65 -5.97
CA ARG A 37 -9.45 3.38 -6.96
C ARG A 37 -10.85 3.70 -6.41
N PRO A 38 -11.42 4.86 -6.70
CA PRO A 38 -10.89 6.01 -7.45
C PRO A 38 -10.23 7.07 -6.55
N LYS A 39 -9.67 6.67 -5.41
CA LYS A 39 -9.08 7.58 -4.43
C LYS A 39 -7.70 8.10 -4.86
N THR A 40 -7.11 8.92 -4.02
CA THR A 40 -5.79 9.53 -4.15
C THR A 40 -5.02 9.38 -2.84
N LYS A 41 -3.77 9.85 -2.79
CA LYS A 41 -2.90 9.83 -1.61
C LYS A 41 -3.56 10.39 -0.35
N GLU A 42 -4.46 11.39 -0.51
CA GLU A 42 -5.18 12.04 0.59
C GLU A 42 -6.08 11.08 1.37
N SER A 43 -6.48 9.94 0.78
CA SER A 43 -7.27 8.92 1.49
C SER A 43 -6.55 8.29 2.67
N PHE A 44 -5.23 8.52 2.78
CA PHE A 44 -4.40 8.07 3.89
C PHE A 44 -4.00 9.18 4.87
N ASP A 45 -4.36 10.45 4.63
CA ASP A 45 -3.79 11.58 5.38
C ASP A 45 -3.92 11.46 6.90
N ASP A 46 -5.11 11.13 7.41
CA ASP A 46 -5.33 11.00 8.86
C ASP A 46 -4.64 9.78 9.46
N PHE A 47 -4.55 8.70 8.70
CA PHE A 47 -3.82 7.51 9.11
C PHE A 47 -2.30 7.73 9.07
N ALA A 48 -1.80 8.44 8.06
CA ALA A 48 -0.38 8.79 7.96
C ALA A 48 0.06 9.68 9.12
N LYS A 49 -0.74 10.69 9.49
CA LYS A 49 -0.50 11.53 10.68
C LYS A 49 -0.46 10.71 11.95
N PHE A 50 -1.44 9.80 12.13
CA PHE A 50 -1.47 8.88 13.27
C PHE A 50 -0.18 8.07 13.38
N LEU A 51 0.29 7.44 12.30
CA LEU A 51 1.54 6.68 12.31
C LEU A 51 2.78 7.57 12.46
N GLN A 52 2.78 8.78 11.90
CA GLN A 52 3.87 9.74 12.09
C GLN A 52 4.03 10.14 13.57
N GLU A 53 2.93 10.37 14.28
CA GLU A 53 2.92 10.62 15.73
C GLU A 53 3.41 9.42 16.54
N LYS A 54 3.23 8.21 16.04
CA LYS A 54 3.74 6.96 16.61
C LYS A 54 5.22 6.68 16.27
N GLY A 55 5.89 7.57 15.54
CA GLY A 55 7.33 7.48 15.28
C GLY A 55 7.73 6.97 13.89
N PHE A 56 6.80 6.80 12.96
CA PHE A 56 7.11 6.37 11.60
C PHE A 56 7.29 7.54 10.62
N THR A 57 8.11 7.32 9.60
CA THR A 57 8.10 8.13 8.37
C THR A 57 7.14 7.51 7.37
N LEU A 58 6.30 8.31 6.68
CA LEU A 58 5.34 7.79 5.71
C LEU A 58 5.45 8.53 4.37
N LEU A 59 5.12 7.80 3.29
CA LEU A 59 5.05 8.30 1.94
C LEU A 59 3.74 7.83 1.28
N ALA A 60 2.73 8.68 1.22
CA ALA A 60 1.48 8.39 0.52
C ALA A 60 1.59 8.86 -0.93
N ILE A 61 1.47 7.94 -1.89
CA ILE A 61 1.63 8.21 -3.32
C ILE A 61 0.30 8.33 -4.05
N ASP A 62 0.21 9.19 -5.05
CA ASP A 62 -0.79 9.06 -6.11
C ASP A 62 -0.27 8.05 -7.13
N LEU A 63 -0.99 6.96 -7.35
CA LEU A 63 -0.71 6.05 -8.46
C LEU A 63 -0.85 6.78 -9.80
N ARG A 64 -0.13 6.33 -10.82
CA ARG A 64 -0.24 6.89 -12.19
C ARG A 64 -1.68 7.04 -12.65
N GLY A 65 -1.97 8.14 -13.32
CA GLY A 65 -3.30 8.48 -13.81
C GLY A 65 -4.28 8.98 -12.73
N HIS A 66 -3.90 8.99 -11.45
CA HIS A 66 -4.70 9.47 -10.32
C HIS A 66 -4.15 10.78 -9.76
N GLY A 67 -5.02 11.58 -9.14
CA GLY A 67 -4.64 12.80 -8.45
C GLY A 67 -3.80 13.74 -9.29
N GLU A 68 -2.57 14.01 -8.83
CA GLU A 68 -1.60 14.85 -9.54
C GLU A 68 -0.63 14.04 -10.44
N SER A 69 -0.61 12.70 -10.33
CA SER A 69 0.30 11.81 -11.07
C SER A 69 -0.20 11.49 -12.48
N ILE A 70 -0.45 12.53 -13.27
CA ILE A 70 -1.05 12.40 -14.62
C ILE A 70 -0.07 12.68 -15.74
N GLU A 71 1.16 13.12 -15.48
CA GLU A 71 2.15 13.46 -16.49
C GLU A 71 3.02 12.25 -16.86
N SER A 72 3.13 11.95 -18.17
CA SER A 72 4.02 10.92 -18.70
C SER A 72 4.69 11.37 -19.99
N PRO A 73 5.77 10.69 -20.46
CA PRO A 73 6.39 10.98 -21.76
C PRO A 73 5.45 10.82 -22.96
N SER A 74 4.41 10.00 -22.82
CA SER A 74 3.40 9.76 -23.88
C SER A 74 2.19 10.70 -23.80
N GLY A 75 2.15 11.61 -22.83
CA GLY A 75 1.05 12.56 -22.61
C GLY A 75 0.34 12.36 -21.26
N ILE A 76 -0.88 12.88 -21.18
CA ILE A 76 -1.67 12.85 -19.95
C ILE A 76 -2.28 11.46 -19.74
N LEU A 77 -2.06 10.91 -18.55
CA LEU A 77 -2.64 9.66 -18.08
C LEU A 77 -4.01 9.88 -17.46
N ASP A 78 -4.93 8.96 -17.73
CA ASP A 78 -6.26 8.92 -17.15
C ASP A 78 -6.57 7.46 -16.76
N TYR A 79 -6.51 7.14 -15.48
CA TYR A 79 -6.70 5.77 -14.98
C TYR A 79 -8.02 5.16 -15.41
N THR A 80 -9.07 5.96 -15.68
CA THR A 80 -10.39 5.46 -16.10
C THR A 80 -10.35 4.74 -17.45
N LYS A 81 -9.32 5.05 -18.25
CA LYS A 81 -9.09 4.50 -19.59
C LYS A 81 -8.04 3.39 -19.64
N PHE A 82 -7.41 3.07 -18.51
CA PHE A 82 -6.35 2.06 -18.47
C PHE A 82 -6.85 0.68 -18.86
N THR A 83 -6.11 0.03 -19.75
CA THR A 83 -6.14 -1.41 -19.97
C THR A 83 -5.51 -2.14 -18.78
N GLU A 84 -5.67 -3.46 -18.70
CA GLU A 84 -4.99 -4.26 -17.67
C GLU A 84 -3.46 -4.14 -17.77
N GLU A 85 -2.92 -4.05 -18.99
CA GLU A 85 -1.47 -3.90 -19.18
C GLU A 85 -0.95 -2.52 -18.73
N GLU A 86 -1.76 -1.47 -18.83
CA GLU A 86 -1.42 -0.16 -18.29
C GLU A 86 -1.52 -0.16 -16.76
N GLU A 87 -2.54 -0.82 -16.20
CA GLU A 87 -2.73 -0.95 -14.77
C GLU A 87 -1.54 -1.66 -14.08
N LYS A 88 -1.06 -2.76 -14.68
CA LYS A 88 0.11 -3.52 -14.20
C LYS A 88 1.38 -2.66 -14.12
N LYS A 89 1.53 -1.63 -14.95
CA LYS A 89 2.67 -0.72 -14.88
C LYS A 89 2.71 0.11 -13.60
N SER A 90 1.63 0.15 -12.81
CA SER A 90 1.58 0.86 -11.53
C SER A 90 2.54 0.28 -10.47
N ILE A 91 3.06 -0.92 -10.67
CA ILE A 91 4.15 -1.45 -9.83
C ILE A 91 5.39 -0.54 -9.87
N LYS A 92 5.68 0.11 -11.00
CA LYS A 92 6.80 1.05 -11.14
C LYS A 92 6.66 2.30 -10.29
N ASP A 93 5.43 2.65 -9.90
CA ASP A 93 5.16 3.79 -9.01
C ASP A 93 5.61 3.42 -7.59
N VAL A 94 5.34 2.18 -7.18
CA VAL A 94 5.76 1.62 -5.89
C VAL A 94 7.29 1.46 -5.83
N GLU A 95 7.90 0.98 -6.93
CA GLU A 95 9.36 0.90 -7.06
C GLU A 95 10.02 2.28 -6.92
N ALA A 96 9.47 3.30 -7.59
CA ALA A 96 9.98 4.66 -7.53
C ALA A 96 9.81 5.28 -6.13
N ALA A 97 8.70 4.98 -5.44
CA ALA A 97 8.48 5.38 -4.05
C ALA A 97 9.50 4.71 -3.10
N SER A 98 9.75 3.41 -3.26
CA SER A 98 10.78 2.70 -2.50
C SER A 98 12.18 3.29 -2.73
N ASN A 99 12.55 3.56 -3.99
CA ASN A 99 13.82 4.19 -4.35
C ASN A 99 13.96 5.61 -3.79
N PHE A 100 12.84 6.36 -3.67
CA PHE A 100 12.85 7.66 -2.99
C PHE A 100 13.18 7.47 -1.50
N LEU A 101 12.54 6.53 -0.81
CA LEU A 101 12.81 6.27 0.60
C LEU A 101 14.24 5.76 0.83
N GLU A 102 14.83 5.00 -0.10
CA GLU A 102 16.24 4.61 0.00
C GLU A 102 17.18 5.82 -0.04
N LYS A 103 16.88 6.84 -0.87
CA LYS A 103 17.64 8.10 -0.91
C LYS A 103 17.46 8.93 0.37
N GLU A 104 16.32 8.80 1.04
CA GLU A 104 16.07 9.39 2.36
C GLU A 104 16.70 8.58 3.52
N GLY A 105 17.40 7.46 3.23
CA GLY A 105 18.15 6.65 4.20
C GLY A 105 17.41 5.41 4.71
N PHE A 106 16.25 5.09 4.16
CA PHE A 106 15.47 3.90 4.52
C PHE A 106 15.69 2.77 3.50
N THR A 107 16.69 1.92 3.71
CA THR A 107 16.91 0.72 2.91
C THR A 107 15.68 -0.20 2.92
N LYS A 108 15.52 -1.10 1.95
CA LYS A 108 14.31 -1.92 1.80
C LYS A 108 13.97 -2.74 3.05
N ASP A 109 14.96 -3.19 3.81
CA ASP A 109 14.78 -3.87 5.11
C ASP A 109 14.31 -2.94 6.23
N ARG A 110 14.23 -1.64 5.99
CA ARG A 110 13.63 -0.62 6.84
C ARG A 110 12.33 -0.04 6.26
N GLN A 111 11.80 -0.68 5.22
CA GLN A 111 10.54 -0.28 4.61
C GLN A 111 9.42 -1.27 4.92
N PHE A 112 8.19 -0.75 4.94
CA PHE A 112 6.95 -1.51 4.96
C PHE A 112 5.92 -0.88 4.01
N LEU A 113 4.90 -1.63 3.61
CA LEU A 113 3.85 -1.13 2.72
C LEU A 113 2.47 -1.30 3.34
N ILE A 114 1.59 -0.36 3.05
CA ILE A 114 0.17 -0.44 3.38
C ILE A 114 -0.61 -0.08 2.13
N GLY A 115 -1.30 -1.06 1.56
CA GLY A 115 -2.07 -0.88 0.35
C GLY A 115 -3.56 -1.12 0.56
N ALA A 116 -4.41 -0.41 -0.21
CA ALA A 116 -5.85 -0.58 -0.19
C ALA A 116 -6.36 -1.00 -1.57
N SER A 117 -7.21 -2.04 -1.64
CA SER A 117 -7.80 -2.54 -2.89
C SER A 117 -6.70 -2.89 -3.91
N ILE A 118 -6.69 -2.27 -5.09
CA ILE A 118 -5.62 -2.44 -6.08
C ILE A 118 -4.24 -2.11 -5.50
N GLY A 119 -4.15 -1.12 -4.62
CA GLY A 119 -2.92 -0.80 -3.89
C GLY A 119 -2.45 -1.92 -2.97
N ALA A 120 -3.37 -2.76 -2.46
CA ALA A 120 -3.02 -3.95 -1.68
C ALA A 120 -2.39 -5.03 -2.58
N ASN A 121 -2.93 -5.25 -3.79
CA ASN A 121 -2.33 -6.18 -4.75
C ASN A 121 -0.92 -5.73 -5.17
N LEU A 122 -0.73 -4.42 -5.43
CA LEU A 122 0.59 -3.85 -5.73
C LEU A 122 1.57 -3.98 -4.56
N ALA A 123 1.11 -3.77 -3.31
CA ALA A 123 1.94 -3.96 -2.13
C ALA A 123 2.39 -5.42 -1.96
N TYR A 124 1.49 -6.38 -2.24
CA TYR A 124 1.82 -7.80 -2.21
C TYR A 124 2.79 -8.19 -3.33
N GLU A 125 2.55 -7.75 -4.58
CA GLU A 125 3.46 -7.94 -5.71
C GLU A 125 4.85 -7.42 -5.37
N PHE A 126 4.96 -6.19 -4.86
CA PHE A 126 6.24 -5.60 -4.47
C PHE A 126 6.96 -6.40 -3.39
N LEU A 127 6.24 -6.93 -2.37
CA LEU A 127 6.82 -7.80 -1.35
C LEU A 127 7.42 -9.07 -1.97
N THR A 128 6.73 -9.71 -2.93
CA THR A 128 7.19 -10.97 -3.53
C THR A 128 8.48 -10.80 -4.33
N GLU A 129 8.71 -9.62 -4.88
CA GLU A 129 9.93 -9.26 -5.61
C GLU A 129 11.03 -8.72 -4.68
N ASN A 130 10.67 -8.24 -3.48
CA ASN A 130 11.56 -7.58 -2.53
C ASN A 130 11.43 -8.17 -1.12
N GLU A 131 11.90 -9.37 -0.90
CA GLU A 131 11.76 -10.10 0.37
C GLU A 131 12.42 -9.43 1.59
N SER A 132 13.30 -8.46 1.39
CA SER A 132 13.88 -7.66 2.49
C SER A 132 12.85 -6.73 3.16
N ILE A 133 11.75 -6.39 2.48
CA ILE A 133 10.62 -5.66 3.07
C ILE A 133 10.14 -6.40 4.32
N LYS A 134 9.91 -5.66 5.40
CA LYS A 134 9.64 -6.24 6.73
C LYS A 134 8.19 -6.57 6.97
N ALA A 135 7.26 -5.77 6.44
CA ALA A 135 5.83 -5.95 6.66
C ALA A 135 5.01 -5.38 5.50
N VAL A 136 3.89 -6.04 5.20
CA VAL A 136 2.85 -5.47 4.35
C VAL A 136 1.49 -5.60 5.02
N VAL A 137 0.68 -4.55 4.87
CA VAL A 137 -0.71 -4.50 5.30
C VAL A 137 -1.59 -4.35 4.08
N LEU A 138 -2.51 -5.28 3.90
CA LEU A 138 -3.36 -5.42 2.74
C LEU A 138 -4.82 -5.17 3.16
N LEU A 139 -5.34 -3.99 2.82
CA LEU A 139 -6.73 -3.61 3.08
C LEU A 139 -7.59 -3.96 1.87
N SER A 140 -8.49 -4.90 2.00
CA SER A 140 -9.36 -5.37 0.90
C SER A 140 -8.58 -5.85 -0.33
N PRO A 141 -7.55 -6.72 -0.23
CA PRO A 141 -6.89 -7.25 -1.41
C PRO A 141 -7.89 -8.07 -2.23
N GLY A 142 -7.91 -7.89 -3.55
CA GLY A 142 -8.80 -8.67 -4.42
C GLY A 142 -8.08 -9.81 -5.13
N TYR A 143 -8.80 -10.91 -5.41
CA TYR A 143 -8.19 -12.01 -6.17
C TYR A 143 -7.66 -11.55 -7.53
N ASN A 144 -8.42 -10.67 -8.21
CA ASN A 144 -8.02 -10.04 -9.46
C ASN A 144 -8.52 -8.60 -9.52
N TYR A 145 -7.64 -7.65 -9.34
CA TYR A 145 -7.95 -6.24 -9.61
C TYR A 145 -7.27 -5.80 -10.90
N ARG A 146 -8.07 -5.73 -11.99
CA ARG A 146 -7.65 -5.20 -13.29
C ARG A 146 -6.36 -5.84 -13.83
N GLY A 147 -6.32 -7.17 -13.78
CA GLY A 147 -5.18 -7.96 -14.26
C GLY A 147 -4.08 -8.20 -13.22
N LEU A 148 -4.15 -7.56 -12.06
CA LEU A 148 -3.29 -7.89 -10.92
C LEU A 148 -3.87 -9.11 -10.19
N ILE A 149 -3.54 -10.31 -10.70
CA ILE A 149 -4.05 -11.59 -10.22
C ILE A 149 -3.10 -12.15 -9.16
N LEU A 150 -3.61 -12.46 -7.95
CA LEU A 150 -2.78 -12.91 -6.82
C LEU A 150 -1.97 -14.18 -7.12
N ASP A 151 -2.52 -15.12 -7.90
CA ASP A 151 -1.78 -16.34 -8.29
C ASP A 151 -0.49 -16.04 -9.06
N ASN A 152 -0.44 -14.95 -9.84
CA ASN A 152 0.74 -14.57 -10.61
C ASN A 152 1.90 -14.08 -9.73
N PHE A 153 1.60 -13.66 -8.50
CA PHE A 153 2.56 -13.13 -7.55
C PHE A 153 2.87 -14.11 -6.41
N TYR A 154 2.21 -15.28 -6.38
CA TYR A 154 2.33 -16.19 -5.25
C TYR A 154 3.77 -16.60 -4.95
N LYS A 155 4.18 -16.40 -3.70
CA LYS A 155 5.47 -16.81 -3.19
C LYS A 155 5.33 -17.35 -1.78
N LYS A 156 5.97 -18.50 -1.52
CA LYS A 156 5.97 -19.14 -0.20
C LYS A 156 6.79 -18.37 0.83
N ASP A 157 6.57 -18.70 2.11
CA ASP A 157 7.40 -18.28 3.24
C ASP A 157 7.36 -16.75 3.53
N LEU A 158 6.29 -16.06 3.09
CA LEU A 158 6.06 -14.64 3.37
C LEU A 158 5.03 -14.38 4.48
N ASP A 159 4.39 -15.41 5.00
CA ASP A 159 3.24 -15.32 5.91
C ASP A 159 3.48 -14.40 7.11
N SER A 160 4.65 -14.50 7.74
CA SER A 160 4.98 -13.69 8.92
C SER A 160 5.02 -12.19 8.65
N LYS A 161 5.08 -11.78 7.38
CA LYS A 161 5.17 -10.37 6.96
C LYS A 161 3.83 -9.78 6.55
N ILE A 162 2.76 -10.58 6.51
CA ILE A 162 1.49 -10.21 5.90
C ILE A 162 0.40 -10.04 6.95
N LEU A 163 -0.27 -8.88 6.92
CA LEU A 163 -1.55 -8.63 7.57
C LEU A 163 -2.59 -8.36 6.49
N VAL A 164 -3.67 -9.14 6.48
CA VAL A 164 -4.83 -8.92 5.60
C VAL A 164 -6.02 -8.48 6.44
N ILE A 165 -6.67 -7.39 6.04
CA ILE A 165 -7.92 -6.91 6.64
C ILE A 165 -8.98 -6.81 5.54
N SER A 166 -10.09 -7.49 5.73
CA SER A 166 -11.30 -7.39 4.89
C SER A 166 -12.54 -7.27 5.78
N SER A 167 -13.70 -6.98 5.20
CA SER A 167 -14.96 -6.95 5.94
C SER A 167 -16.02 -7.83 5.26
N LYS A 168 -17.01 -8.31 6.02
CA LYS A 168 -18.07 -9.16 5.49
C LYS A 168 -18.99 -8.45 4.49
N ASP A 169 -19.08 -7.12 4.59
CA ASP A 169 -19.83 -6.24 3.69
C ASP A 169 -19.00 -5.67 2.54
N ASP A 170 -17.79 -6.23 2.31
CA ASP A 170 -16.91 -5.83 1.22
C ASP A 170 -17.36 -6.41 -0.14
N GLN A 171 -16.74 -5.94 -1.21
CA GLN A 171 -16.96 -6.42 -2.58
C GLN A 171 -16.55 -7.90 -2.72
N GLU A 172 -17.27 -8.65 -3.56
CA GLU A 172 -17.03 -10.07 -3.80
C GLU A 172 -15.56 -10.37 -4.16
N MET A 173 -14.93 -9.49 -4.94
CA MET A 173 -13.54 -9.65 -5.35
C MET A 173 -12.56 -9.58 -4.16
N ALA A 174 -12.84 -8.71 -3.17
CA ALA A 174 -12.06 -8.61 -1.94
C ALA A 174 -12.26 -9.85 -1.05
N LEU A 175 -13.49 -10.36 -0.96
CA LEU A 175 -13.78 -11.60 -0.22
C LEU A 175 -13.04 -12.79 -0.84
N LYS A 176 -13.01 -12.90 -2.18
CA LYS A 176 -12.20 -13.91 -2.89
C LYS A 176 -10.71 -13.76 -2.62
N GLY A 177 -10.21 -12.53 -2.56
CA GLY A 177 -8.81 -12.25 -2.20
C GLY A 177 -8.50 -12.69 -0.77
N PHE A 178 -9.37 -12.39 0.19
CA PHE A 178 -9.20 -12.83 1.58
C PHE A 178 -9.13 -14.35 1.71
N GLU A 179 -10.06 -15.10 1.07
CA GLU A 179 -10.04 -16.56 1.08
C GLU A 179 -8.80 -17.12 0.38
N TRP A 180 -8.31 -16.46 -0.68
CA TRP A 180 -7.05 -16.83 -1.32
C TRP A 180 -5.85 -16.71 -0.34
N PHE A 181 -5.73 -15.60 0.41
CA PHE A 181 -4.69 -15.44 1.42
C PHE A 181 -4.81 -16.50 2.52
N LYS A 182 -6.01 -16.82 2.96
CA LYS A 182 -6.27 -17.85 3.96
C LYS A 182 -5.82 -19.23 3.49
N GLU A 183 -5.96 -19.53 2.20
CA GLU A 183 -5.50 -20.80 1.59
C GLU A 183 -3.99 -20.82 1.38
N LYS A 184 -3.43 -19.76 0.79
CA LYS A 184 -2.04 -19.74 0.32
C LYS A 184 -1.04 -19.27 1.39
N HIS A 185 -1.50 -18.44 2.34
CA HIS A 185 -0.71 -17.88 3.44
C HIS A 185 -1.40 -18.12 4.80
N PRO A 186 -1.61 -19.40 5.19
CA PRO A 186 -2.44 -19.74 6.35
C PRO A 186 -1.87 -19.26 7.70
N SER A 187 -0.57 -18.96 7.77
CA SER A 187 0.10 -18.45 8.96
C SER A 187 0.22 -16.92 8.98
N SER A 188 -0.33 -16.22 7.98
CA SER A 188 -0.41 -14.76 8.00
C SER A 188 -1.45 -14.26 9.01
N THR A 189 -1.36 -12.98 9.38
CA THR A 189 -2.39 -12.37 10.22
C THR A 189 -3.60 -11.99 9.37
N LEU A 190 -4.73 -12.66 9.61
CA LEU A 190 -5.98 -12.47 8.84
C LEU A 190 -7.07 -11.91 9.75
N ILE A 191 -7.67 -10.79 9.37
CA ILE A 191 -8.74 -10.14 10.13
C ILE A 191 -9.94 -9.90 9.23
N MET A 192 -11.08 -10.50 9.61
CA MET A 192 -12.37 -10.26 8.96
C MET A 192 -13.23 -9.39 9.87
N LEU A 193 -13.49 -8.16 9.47
CA LEU A 193 -14.38 -7.24 10.17
C LEU A 193 -15.84 -7.61 9.91
N GLU A 194 -16.71 -7.39 10.88
CA GLU A 194 -18.17 -7.59 10.70
C GLU A 194 -18.75 -6.58 9.70
N LYS A 195 -18.29 -5.31 9.80
CA LYS A 195 -18.64 -4.21 8.90
C LYS A 195 -17.42 -3.29 8.75
N GLY A 196 -17.30 -2.64 7.58
CA GLY A 196 -16.20 -1.71 7.35
C GLY A 196 -16.22 -1.10 5.95
N GLY A 197 -16.93 -1.71 5.01
CA GLY A 197 -16.91 -1.30 3.61
C GLY A 197 -15.67 -1.82 2.90
N HIS A 198 -14.90 -0.94 2.24
CA HIS A 198 -13.81 -1.32 1.34
C HIS A 198 -12.56 -0.45 1.53
N GLY A 199 -11.40 -1.09 1.68
CA GLY A 199 -10.10 -0.42 1.66
C GLY A 199 -9.94 0.65 2.73
N THR A 200 -9.61 1.89 2.35
CA THR A 200 -9.38 2.99 3.30
C THR A 200 -10.62 3.43 4.07
N THR A 201 -11.85 2.99 3.69
CA THR A 201 -13.06 3.30 4.47
C THR A 201 -13.03 2.68 5.87
N TYR A 202 -12.19 1.66 6.10
CA TYR A 202 -11.98 1.08 7.42
C TYR A 202 -11.54 2.09 8.47
N PHE A 203 -10.78 3.10 8.08
CA PHE A 203 -10.30 4.14 9.00
C PHE A 203 -11.39 5.04 9.56
N ASP A 204 -12.50 5.17 8.82
CA ASP A 204 -13.65 5.99 9.21
C ASP A 204 -14.71 5.16 9.95
N THR A 205 -14.87 3.89 9.56
CA THR A 205 -15.94 3.02 10.03
C THR A 205 -15.54 2.17 11.23
N ASN A 206 -14.24 1.94 11.45
CA ASN A 206 -13.72 1.11 12.53
C ASN A 206 -12.43 1.72 13.13
N THR A 207 -12.59 2.40 14.25
CA THR A 207 -11.48 3.09 14.94
C THR A 207 -10.36 2.15 15.42
N GLN A 208 -10.64 0.85 15.58
CA GLN A 208 -9.64 -0.13 16.05
C GLN A 208 -8.65 -0.52 14.95
N VAL A 209 -9.01 -0.35 13.66
CA VAL A 209 -8.14 -0.77 12.54
C VAL A 209 -6.78 -0.06 12.57
N LYS A 210 -6.75 1.22 12.94
CA LYS A 210 -5.49 1.98 13.05
C LYS A 210 -4.55 1.37 14.10
N GLU A 211 -5.08 1.01 15.27
CA GLU A 211 -4.29 0.39 16.35
C GLU A 211 -3.91 -1.06 16.01
N ILE A 212 -4.76 -1.83 15.34
CA ILE A 212 -4.44 -3.18 14.85
C ILE A 212 -3.22 -3.13 13.92
N ILE A 213 -3.23 -2.22 12.95
CA ILE A 213 -2.11 -2.05 12.01
C ILE A 213 -0.85 -1.62 12.76
N TYR A 214 -0.96 -0.64 13.66
CA TYR A 214 0.16 -0.17 14.46
C TYR A 214 0.81 -1.30 15.28
N ASN A 215 0.00 -2.11 15.99
CA ASN A 215 0.49 -3.23 16.79
C ASN A 215 1.17 -4.30 15.89
N PHE A 216 0.59 -4.63 14.73
CA PHE A 216 1.23 -5.52 13.78
C PHE A 216 2.60 -5.00 13.32
N LEU A 217 2.70 -3.70 13.01
CA LEU A 217 3.98 -3.09 12.63
C LEU A 217 5.01 -3.15 13.76
N LEU A 218 4.61 -2.89 15.01
CA LEU A 218 5.51 -3.01 16.16
C LEU A 218 6.08 -4.41 16.33
N GLU A 219 5.26 -5.45 16.11
CA GLU A 219 5.70 -6.85 16.21
C GLU A 219 6.68 -7.25 15.10
N ARG A 220 6.58 -6.67 13.91
CA ARG A 220 7.38 -7.03 12.72
C ARG A 220 8.61 -6.16 12.52
N LEU A 221 8.52 -4.91 12.97
CA LEU A 221 9.60 -3.93 12.88
C LEU A 221 10.29 -3.88 14.26
N SER A 222 11.36 -4.61 14.44
CA SER A 222 12.13 -4.60 15.70
C SER A 222 12.72 -3.21 15.93
N PHE A 223 12.18 -2.47 16.88
CA PHE A 223 12.65 -1.14 17.29
C PHE A 223 13.88 -1.20 18.20
#